data_2d3412d750a5393058a3cfa34ec84d80
#
_entry.id   2d3412d750a5393058a3cfa34ec84d80
#
_cell.length_a   1.000
_cell.length_b   1.000
_cell.length_c   1.000
_cell.angle_alpha   90.00
_cell.angle_beta   90.00
_cell.angle_gamma   90.00
#
_symmetry.space_group_name_H-M   'P 1'
#
loop_
_entity.id
_entity.type
_entity.pdbx_description
1 polymer ?
#
loop_
_entity_poly.entity_id
_entity_poly.type
_entity_poly.pdbx_seq_one_letter_code
_entity_poly.pdbx_strand_id
1 'polypeptide(L)'
;MTDPHPDPEQAALHRDVHAAAGEVLLRTEELTVKFGGLTALDSLTFDIRRGEILGLIGPNGAGKTTCFNAITGVYRPTSGTVLFDGAPLGTVKRHQITRKGIARTFQNIRLWGEMTALENVVVGTDARHKTSVPGALFRSARHRREERDAIERATALLQFVGIAHRGEEKAKNLPYGDQRRLEIARALATEPKLLCLDEPAAGFNPSEKSALIDLIRKIRDDGYTVLLIEHDMRLVMGVTDRIVVLEFGR
;
A
#
# COMPACT_ATOMS: atom_id res chain seq x y z
N MET A 1 18.48 35.25 2.81
CA MET A 1 18.32 33.80 2.52
C MET A 1 17.37 33.29 3.57
N THR A 2 16.07 33.31 3.28
CA THR A 2 15.00 32.84 4.19
C THR A 2 14.72 31.40 3.83
N ASP A 3 14.95 30.52 4.80
CA ASP A 3 14.59 29.11 4.75
C ASP A 3 13.07 28.97 4.47
N PRO A 4 12.62 28.22 3.47
CA PRO A 4 11.21 28.04 3.24
C PRO A 4 10.64 27.19 4.37
N HIS A 5 9.83 27.80 5.25
CA HIS A 5 8.99 27.05 6.17
C HIS A 5 8.18 26.01 5.38
N PRO A 6 8.18 24.74 5.78
CA PRO A 6 7.33 23.74 5.13
C PRO A 6 5.87 24.16 5.31
N ASP A 7 5.11 24.01 4.22
CA ASP A 7 3.69 24.28 4.15
C ASP A 7 2.95 23.48 5.26
N PRO A 8 2.14 24.13 6.11
CA PRO A 8 1.43 23.43 7.20
C PRO A 8 0.52 22.29 6.71
N GLU A 9 0.09 22.28 5.44
CA GLU A 9 -0.63 21.17 4.84
C GLU A 9 0.25 19.93 4.61
N GLN A 10 1.58 20.10 4.39
CA GLN A 10 2.52 18.99 4.29
C GLN A 10 2.87 18.40 5.67
N ALA A 11 2.84 19.20 6.72
CA ALA A 11 3.12 18.74 8.08
C ALA A 11 2.09 17.73 8.62
N ALA A 12 0.87 17.72 8.10
CA ALA A 12 -0.18 16.77 8.50
C ALA A 12 0.05 15.33 7.96
N LEU A 13 0.89 15.18 6.93
CA LEU A 13 1.27 13.88 6.36
C LEU A 13 2.59 13.35 6.95
N HIS A 14 3.47 14.25 7.43
CA HIS A 14 4.74 13.86 8.05
C HIS A 14 4.49 13.25 9.43
N ARG A 15 4.61 11.95 9.51
CA ARG A 15 4.72 11.22 10.78
C ARG A 15 6.17 10.95 11.12
N ASP A 16 6.41 10.71 12.42
CA ASP A 16 7.70 10.25 13.00
C ASP A 16 8.14 8.87 12.46
N VAL A 17 8.06 8.67 11.13
CA VAL A 17 8.46 7.42 10.46
C VAL A 17 9.97 7.33 10.34
N HIS A 18 10.69 8.47 10.48
CA HIS A 18 12.14 8.56 10.34
C HIS A 18 12.94 7.96 11.50
N ALA A 19 12.31 7.67 12.66
CA ALA A 19 13.02 7.21 13.84
C ALA A 19 13.62 5.79 13.74
N ALA A 20 13.31 5.03 12.68
CA ALA A 20 13.72 3.64 12.52
C ALA A 20 14.11 3.26 11.07
N ALA A 21 14.59 4.22 10.26
CA ALA A 21 15.04 3.92 8.89
C ALA A 21 16.13 2.84 8.91
N GLY A 22 15.95 1.77 8.09
CA GLY A 22 16.86 0.63 8.03
C GLY A 22 16.54 -0.52 8.98
N GLU A 23 15.63 -0.34 9.95
CA GLU A 23 15.13 -1.43 10.80
C GLU A 23 14.22 -2.38 10.00
N VAL A 24 14.27 -3.67 10.32
CA VAL A 24 13.42 -4.67 9.65
C VAL A 24 11.96 -4.47 10.04
N LEU A 25 11.13 -4.12 9.05
CA LEU A 25 9.69 -3.96 9.21
C LEU A 25 8.93 -5.28 8.99
N LEU A 26 9.34 -6.04 7.96
CA LEU A 26 8.77 -7.34 7.66
C LEU A 26 9.89 -8.35 7.44
N ARG A 27 9.71 -9.57 7.92
CA ARG A 27 10.60 -10.71 7.66
C ARG A 27 9.77 -11.95 7.37
N THR A 28 10.16 -12.69 6.35
CA THR A 28 9.71 -14.07 6.15
C THR A 28 10.81 -15.01 6.62
N GLU A 29 10.43 -16.05 7.36
CA GLU A 29 11.35 -17.07 7.87
C GLU A 29 10.87 -18.44 7.38
N GLU A 30 11.64 -19.06 6.47
CA GLU A 30 11.36 -20.37 5.87
C GLU A 30 9.90 -20.51 5.37
N LEU A 31 9.38 -19.44 4.78
CA LEU A 31 7.98 -19.34 4.37
C LEU A 31 7.67 -20.36 3.28
N THR A 32 6.82 -21.33 3.59
CA THR A 32 6.40 -22.38 2.68
C THR A 32 4.88 -22.34 2.48
N VAL A 33 4.45 -22.38 1.23
CA VAL A 33 3.01 -22.46 0.85
C VAL A 33 2.81 -23.59 -0.15
N LYS A 34 1.92 -24.54 0.19
CA LYS A 34 1.57 -25.68 -0.65
C LYS A 34 0.08 -25.66 -1.01
N PHE A 35 -0.21 -26.05 -2.24
CA PHE A 35 -1.57 -26.24 -2.74
C PHE A 35 -1.67 -27.68 -3.26
N GLY A 36 -2.25 -28.57 -2.46
CA GLY A 36 -2.23 -29.99 -2.76
C GLY A 36 -0.80 -30.51 -2.92
N GLY A 37 -0.46 -31.06 -4.08
CA GLY A 37 0.88 -31.56 -4.39
C GLY A 37 1.87 -30.51 -4.89
N LEU A 38 1.41 -29.26 -5.15
CA LEU A 38 2.25 -28.19 -5.66
C LEU A 38 2.84 -27.35 -4.51
N THR A 39 4.15 -27.24 -4.42
CA THR A 39 4.83 -26.28 -3.55
C THR A 39 5.01 -24.98 -4.32
N ALA A 40 4.26 -23.94 -3.95
CA ALA A 40 4.31 -22.64 -4.61
C ALA A 40 5.34 -21.69 -3.99
N LEU A 41 5.64 -21.84 -2.69
CA LEU A 41 6.79 -21.24 -2.00
C LEU A 41 7.47 -22.33 -1.20
N ASP A 42 8.80 -22.31 -1.19
CA ASP A 42 9.63 -23.31 -0.54
C ASP A 42 10.74 -22.65 0.28
N SER A 43 10.51 -22.59 1.58
CA SER A 43 11.46 -22.05 2.59
C SER A 43 11.98 -20.64 2.29
N LEU A 44 11.10 -19.79 1.72
CA LEU A 44 11.46 -18.43 1.31
C LEU A 44 11.77 -17.55 2.53
N THR A 45 12.98 -16.99 2.56
CA THR A 45 13.44 -16.09 3.63
C THR A 45 13.97 -14.79 3.04
N PHE A 46 13.37 -13.66 3.41
CA PHE A 46 13.86 -12.31 3.10
C PHE A 46 13.30 -11.29 4.11
N ASP A 47 13.83 -10.08 4.08
CA ASP A 47 13.38 -8.97 4.92
C ASP A 47 13.03 -7.74 4.10
N ILE A 48 12.15 -6.88 4.66
CA ILE A 48 11.84 -5.54 4.16
C ILE A 48 12.18 -4.56 5.28
N ARG A 49 12.95 -3.51 4.95
CA ARG A 49 13.37 -2.49 5.91
C ARG A 49 12.47 -1.28 5.83
N ARG A 50 12.34 -0.56 6.93
CA ARG A 50 11.55 0.67 6.98
C ARG A 50 12.12 1.72 6.03
N GLY A 51 11.23 2.37 5.28
CA GLY A 51 11.57 3.45 4.36
C GLY A 51 12.25 2.99 3.07
N GLU A 52 12.31 1.68 2.77
CA GLU A 52 12.82 1.19 1.48
C GLU A 52 11.70 0.85 0.50
N ILE A 53 12.04 0.86 -0.79
CA ILE A 53 11.26 0.23 -1.86
C ILE A 53 11.92 -1.10 -2.19
N LEU A 54 11.31 -2.21 -1.77
CA LEU A 54 11.76 -3.55 -2.12
C LEU A 54 11.03 -4.04 -3.37
N GLY A 55 11.76 -4.37 -4.43
CA GLY A 55 11.24 -5.05 -5.60
C GLY A 55 11.23 -6.57 -5.43
N LEU A 56 10.08 -7.22 -5.68
CA LEU A 56 9.96 -8.67 -5.77
C LEU A 56 9.73 -9.05 -7.22
N ILE A 57 10.75 -9.62 -7.87
CA ILE A 57 10.72 -9.98 -9.28
C ILE A 57 10.89 -11.48 -9.49
N GLY A 58 10.70 -11.94 -10.71
CA GLY A 58 10.86 -13.33 -11.11
C GLY A 58 9.97 -13.70 -12.29
N PRO A 59 10.17 -14.83 -12.92
CA PRO A 59 9.34 -15.29 -14.05
C PRO A 59 7.89 -15.55 -13.62
N ASN A 60 7.01 -15.75 -14.61
CA ASN A 60 5.64 -16.18 -14.35
C ASN A 60 5.65 -17.56 -13.68
N GLY A 61 4.83 -17.74 -12.64
CA GLY A 61 4.82 -18.98 -11.87
C GLY A 61 5.91 -19.06 -10.78
N ALA A 62 6.81 -18.08 -10.64
CA ALA A 62 7.86 -18.10 -9.62
C ALA A 62 7.35 -18.05 -8.17
N GLY A 63 6.07 -17.77 -7.93
CA GLY A 63 5.50 -17.68 -6.59
C GLY A 63 5.28 -16.24 -6.07
N LYS A 64 5.55 -15.19 -6.87
CA LYS A 64 5.42 -13.78 -6.45
C LYS A 64 4.05 -13.46 -5.85
N THR A 65 2.98 -13.75 -6.58
CA THR A 65 1.60 -13.53 -6.11
C THR A 65 1.27 -14.37 -4.88
N THR A 66 1.82 -15.59 -4.77
CA THR A 66 1.66 -16.45 -3.59
C THR A 66 2.35 -15.84 -2.38
N CYS A 67 3.57 -15.34 -2.53
CA CYS A 67 4.31 -14.62 -1.49
C CYS A 67 3.53 -13.39 -1.01
N PHE A 68 3.06 -12.58 -1.94
CA PHE A 68 2.26 -11.40 -1.66
C PHE A 68 0.95 -11.73 -0.92
N ASN A 69 0.28 -12.81 -1.33
CA ASN A 69 -0.92 -13.31 -0.67
C ASN A 69 -0.64 -13.84 0.74
N ALA A 70 0.52 -14.46 0.97
CA ALA A 70 0.92 -14.93 2.29
C ALA A 70 1.23 -13.74 3.24
N ILE A 71 1.99 -12.75 2.77
CA ILE A 71 2.33 -11.53 3.53
C ILE A 71 1.07 -10.74 3.88
N THR A 72 0.12 -10.62 2.94
CA THR A 72 -1.13 -9.87 3.13
C THR A 72 -2.27 -10.71 3.75
N GLY A 73 -1.96 -11.92 4.26
CA GLY A 73 -2.88 -12.79 5.00
C GLY A 73 -4.03 -13.37 4.17
N VAL A 74 -3.89 -13.40 2.85
CA VAL A 74 -4.83 -14.07 1.95
C VAL A 74 -4.64 -15.59 2.03
N TYR A 75 -3.37 -16.02 2.07
CA TYR A 75 -3.00 -17.42 2.26
C TYR A 75 -2.33 -17.63 3.61
N ARG A 76 -2.64 -18.75 4.26
CA ARG A 76 -1.91 -19.20 5.43
C ARG A 76 -0.70 -19.99 4.98
N PRO A 77 0.50 -19.71 5.53
CA PRO A 77 1.66 -20.56 5.33
C PRO A 77 1.38 -22.01 5.74
N THR A 78 1.95 -22.95 5.00
CA THR A 78 1.98 -24.37 5.37
C THR A 78 2.98 -24.59 6.48
N SER A 79 4.15 -23.91 6.39
CA SER A 79 5.17 -23.84 7.43
C SER A 79 5.94 -22.51 7.31
N GLY A 80 6.79 -22.22 8.28
CA GLY A 80 7.49 -20.95 8.37
C GLY A 80 6.62 -19.82 8.93
N THR A 81 7.15 -18.61 8.98
CA THR A 81 6.51 -17.49 9.66
C THR A 81 6.69 -16.20 8.87
N VAL A 82 5.68 -15.32 8.93
CA VAL A 82 5.79 -13.92 8.52
C VAL A 82 5.75 -13.08 9.79
N LEU A 83 6.82 -12.35 10.05
CA LEU A 83 6.93 -11.36 11.13
C LEU A 83 6.69 -9.97 10.54
N PHE A 84 5.86 -9.18 11.20
CA PHE A 84 5.60 -7.79 10.84
C PHE A 84 5.67 -6.92 12.10
N ASP A 85 6.52 -5.89 12.07
CA ASP A 85 6.75 -5.00 13.20
C ASP A 85 7.13 -5.78 14.47
N GLY A 86 8.01 -6.77 14.32
CA GLY A 86 8.50 -7.65 15.39
C GLY A 86 7.50 -8.73 15.86
N ALA A 87 6.27 -8.76 15.34
CA ALA A 87 5.24 -9.71 15.77
C ALA A 87 4.80 -10.66 14.63
N PRO A 88 4.53 -11.94 14.91
CA PRO A 88 4.04 -12.86 13.89
C PRO A 88 2.64 -12.45 13.39
N LEU A 89 2.44 -12.49 12.07
CA LEU A 89 1.13 -12.29 11.46
C LEU A 89 0.19 -13.49 11.67
N GLY A 90 0.72 -14.68 11.73
CA GLY A 90 0.07 -15.91 12.17
C GLY A 90 -1.36 -16.11 11.63
N THR A 91 -2.32 -16.25 12.55
CA THR A 91 -3.74 -16.47 12.26
C THR A 91 -4.58 -15.19 12.18
N VAL A 92 -3.96 -14.05 11.96
CA VAL A 92 -4.62 -12.74 11.92
C VAL A 92 -5.64 -12.70 10.78
N LYS A 93 -6.87 -12.23 11.06
CA LYS A 93 -7.91 -12.06 10.03
C LYS A 93 -7.53 -10.90 9.08
N ARG A 94 -7.93 -10.96 7.80
CA ARG A 94 -7.57 -9.98 6.76
C ARG A 94 -7.80 -8.51 7.18
N HIS A 95 -8.96 -8.19 7.76
CA HIS A 95 -9.26 -6.82 8.21
C HIS A 95 -8.33 -6.35 9.35
N GLN A 96 -7.75 -7.26 10.11
CA GLN A 96 -6.79 -6.93 11.15
C GLN A 96 -5.39 -6.66 10.58
N ILE A 97 -5.06 -7.21 9.41
CA ILE A 97 -3.79 -6.95 8.72
C ILE A 97 -3.69 -5.50 8.28
N THR A 98 -4.76 -4.93 7.72
CA THR A 98 -4.83 -3.50 7.41
C THR A 98 -4.66 -2.65 8.66
N ARG A 99 -5.32 -3.02 9.78
CA ARG A 99 -5.15 -2.33 11.07
C ARG A 99 -3.75 -2.43 11.66
N LYS A 100 -3.00 -3.48 11.33
CA LYS A 100 -1.58 -3.60 11.72
C LYS A 100 -0.68 -2.69 10.88
N GLY A 101 -1.17 -2.18 9.75
CA GLY A 101 -0.45 -1.23 8.90
C GLY A 101 0.09 -1.84 7.60
N ILE A 102 -0.52 -2.91 7.08
CA ILE A 102 -0.22 -3.42 5.74
C ILE A 102 -1.39 -3.08 4.82
N ALA A 103 -1.15 -2.24 3.80
CA ALA A 103 -2.10 -1.96 2.74
C ALA A 103 -1.66 -2.60 1.43
N ARG A 104 -2.62 -2.91 0.57
CA ARG A 104 -2.38 -3.56 -0.73
C ARG A 104 -3.25 -2.93 -1.80
N THR A 105 -2.65 -2.67 -2.97
CA THR A 105 -3.38 -2.51 -4.25
C THR A 105 -3.56 -3.88 -4.91
N PHE A 106 -4.45 -3.97 -5.87
CA PHE A 106 -4.73 -5.21 -6.60
C PHE A 106 -4.33 -5.05 -8.07
N GLN A 107 -3.91 -6.14 -8.71
CA GLN A 107 -3.62 -6.16 -10.14
C GLN A 107 -4.81 -5.63 -10.96
N ASN A 108 -6.02 -6.12 -10.67
CA ASN A 108 -7.25 -5.53 -11.20
C ASN A 108 -7.75 -4.44 -10.25
N ILE A 109 -7.93 -3.23 -10.75
CA ILE A 109 -8.41 -2.08 -9.98
C ILE A 109 -9.74 -2.42 -9.31
N ARG A 110 -9.82 -2.18 -7.99
CA ARG A 110 -11.01 -2.45 -7.17
C ARG A 110 -11.51 -1.16 -6.52
N LEU A 111 -12.08 -0.28 -7.34
CA LEU A 111 -12.71 0.94 -6.86
C LEU A 111 -14.24 0.75 -6.75
N TRP A 112 -14.88 1.53 -5.88
CA TRP A 112 -16.31 1.67 -5.87
C TRP A 112 -16.71 2.64 -7.00
N GLY A 113 -17.06 2.09 -8.16
CA GLY A 113 -17.24 2.84 -9.40
C GLY A 113 -18.31 3.92 -9.35
N GLU A 114 -19.37 3.74 -8.54
CA GLU A 114 -20.46 4.72 -8.37
C GLU A 114 -20.13 5.82 -7.36
N MET A 115 -19.10 5.64 -6.54
CA MET A 115 -18.59 6.67 -5.63
C MET A 115 -17.65 7.61 -6.36
N THR A 116 -17.56 8.86 -5.88
CA THR A 116 -16.58 9.83 -6.35
C THR A 116 -15.15 9.40 -5.98
N ALA A 117 -14.14 10.05 -6.56
CA ALA A 117 -12.76 9.83 -6.18
C ALA A 117 -12.54 10.16 -4.71
N LEU A 118 -13.09 11.27 -4.22
CA LEU A 118 -13.00 11.69 -2.82
C LEU A 118 -13.63 10.65 -1.89
N GLU A 119 -14.86 10.20 -2.17
CA GLU A 119 -15.55 9.18 -1.37
C GLU A 119 -14.77 7.86 -1.30
N ASN A 120 -14.16 7.42 -2.42
CA ASN A 120 -13.30 6.23 -2.43
C ASN A 120 -12.14 6.34 -1.43
N VAL A 121 -11.51 7.52 -1.33
CA VAL A 121 -10.39 7.74 -0.40
C VAL A 121 -10.90 7.86 1.04
N VAL A 122 -12.02 8.56 1.28
CA VAL A 122 -12.65 8.67 2.59
C VAL A 122 -12.95 7.30 3.19
N VAL A 123 -13.47 6.35 2.39
CA VAL A 123 -13.68 4.95 2.86
C VAL A 123 -12.36 4.30 3.34
N GLY A 124 -11.22 4.67 2.75
CA GLY A 124 -9.91 4.19 3.21
C GLY A 124 -9.58 4.64 4.64
N THR A 125 -10.08 5.80 5.08
CA THR A 125 -9.84 6.32 6.44
C THR A 125 -10.62 5.58 7.51
N ASP A 126 -11.72 4.87 7.17
CA ASP A 126 -12.58 4.14 8.11
C ASP A 126 -11.84 3.06 8.90
N ALA A 127 -10.74 2.53 8.36
CA ALA A 127 -9.91 1.55 9.07
C ALA A 127 -9.44 2.05 10.46
N ARG A 128 -9.46 3.37 10.68
CA ARG A 128 -8.99 4.05 11.89
C ARG A 128 -10.08 4.71 12.72
N HIS A 129 -11.30 4.81 12.22
CA HIS A 129 -12.40 5.41 12.98
C HIS A 129 -12.66 4.63 14.28
N LYS A 130 -12.77 5.37 15.38
CA LYS A 130 -13.03 4.84 16.71
C LYS A 130 -14.46 5.14 17.21
N THR A 131 -15.25 5.88 16.40
CA THR A 131 -16.63 6.20 16.76
C THR A 131 -17.46 4.93 16.74
N SER A 132 -18.19 4.68 17.84
CA SER A 132 -19.12 3.57 17.97
C SER A 132 -20.38 3.80 17.12
N VAL A 133 -21.08 2.72 16.75
CA VAL A 133 -22.34 2.78 15.97
C VAL A 133 -23.35 3.76 16.59
N PRO A 134 -23.61 3.78 17.92
CA PRO A 134 -24.48 4.80 18.53
C PRO A 134 -23.97 6.22 18.34
N GLY A 135 -22.65 6.45 18.47
CA GLY A 135 -22.04 7.78 18.29
C GLY A 135 -22.17 8.31 16.86
N ALA A 136 -22.09 7.43 15.86
CA ALA A 136 -22.35 7.77 14.46
C ALA A 136 -23.83 8.08 14.21
N LEU A 137 -24.75 7.25 14.74
CA LEU A 137 -26.19 7.42 14.58
C LEU A 137 -26.69 8.76 15.14
N PHE A 138 -26.18 9.18 16.30
CA PHE A 138 -26.53 10.46 16.94
C PHE A 138 -25.68 11.64 16.45
N ARG A 139 -24.87 11.51 15.40
CA ARG A 139 -23.99 12.57 14.86
C ARG A 139 -23.24 13.33 15.96
N SER A 140 -22.62 12.61 16.87
CA SER A 140 -21.88 13.20 18.00
C SER A 140 -20.84 14.23 17.51
N ALA A 141 -20.44 15.16 18.36
CA ALA A 141 -19.40 16.15 18.05
C ALA A 141 -18.09 15.47 17.62
N ARG A 142 -17.78 14.30 18.19
CA ARG A 142 -16.65 13.47 17.83
C ARG A 142 -16.79 12.91 16.40
N HIS A 143 -17.97 12.38 16.03
CA HIS A 143 -18.22 11.84 14.69
C HIS A 143 -18.05 12.93 13.62
N ARG A 144 -18.63 14.14 13.85
CA ARG A 144 -18.48 15.27 12.91
C ARG A 144 -17.02 15.74 12.75
N ARG A 145 -16.21 15.62 13.80
CA ARG A 145 -14.78 15.93 13.72
C ARG A 145 -14.05 14.87 12.92
N GLU A 146 -14.24 13.57 13.24
CA GLU A 146 -13.65 12.46 12.50
C GLU A 146 -14.03 12.50 11.02
N GLU A 147 -15.26 12.86 10.68
CA GLU A 147 -15.73 13.01 9.28
C GLU A 147 -15.01 14.18 8.56
N ARG A 148 -14.85 15.32 9.23
CA ARG A 148 -14.12 16.46 8.64
C ARG A 148 -12.65 16.11 8.43
N ASP A 149 -11.99 15.56 9.43
CA ASP A 149 -10.59 15.15 9.36
C ASP A 149 -10.37 14.11 8.25
N ALA A 150 -11.34 13.20 8.04
CA ALA A 150 -11.32 12.22 6.95
C ALA A 150 -11.39 12.88 5.56
N ILE A 151 -12.26 13.89 5.38
CA ILE A 151 -12.41 14.63 4.11
C ILE A 151 -11.13 15.44 3.83
N GLU A 152 -10.63 16.19 4.80
CA GLU A 152 -9.38 16.97 4.67
C GLU A 152 -8.22 16.06 4.27
N ARG A 153 -8.08 14.93 4.95
CA ARG A 153 -7.05 13.94 4.64
C ARG A 153 -7.22 13.33 3.25
N ALA A 154 -8.44 12.95 2.87
CA ALA A 154 -8.73 12.39 1.56
C ALA A 154 -8.39 13.41 0.45
N THR A 155 -8.71 14.69 0.66
CA THR A 155 -8.36 15.78 -0.27
C THR A 155 -6.85 15.92 -0.40
N ALA A 156 -6.11 15.93 0.71
CA ALA A 156 -4.65 15.99 0.70
C ALA A 156 -4.02 14.78 -0.03
N LEU A 157 -4.57 13.57 0.15
CA LEU A 157 -4.11 12.38 -0.56
C LEU A 157 -4.40 12.44 -2.06
N LEU A 158 -5.54 12.98 -2.48
CA LEU A 158 -5.82 13.21 -3.91
C LEU A 158 -4.86 14.24 -4.52
N GLN A 159 -4.47 15.27 -3.78
CA GLN A 159 -3.41 16.23 -4.17
C GLN A 159 -2.06 15.52 -4.24
N PHE A 160 -1.73 14.71 -3.24
CA PHE A 160 -0.47 13.97 -3.17
C PHE A 160 -0.26 13.06 -4.38
N VAL A 161 -1.30 12.33 -4.82
CA VAL A 161 -1.23 11.48 -6.01
C VAL A 161 -1.52 12.22 -7.33
N GLY A 162 -1.84 13.53 -7.29
CA GLY A 162 -1.97 14.39 -8.45
C GLY A 162 -3.31 14.33 -9.20
N ILE A 163 -4.40 13.92 -8.53
CA ILE A 163 -5.75 13.83 -9.13
C ILE A 163 -6.82 14.63 -8.35
N ALA A 164 -6.41 15.64 -7.58
CA ALA A 164 -7.35 16.44 -6.78
C ALA A 164 -8.45 17.11 -7.63
N HIS A 165 -8.12 17.54 -8.87
CA HIS A 165 -9.05 18.15 -9.81
C HIS A 165 -10.20 17.21 -10.24
N ARG A 166 -10.13 15.93 -9.94
CA ARG A 166 -11.13 14.90 -10.22
C ARG A 166 -11.86 14.39 -8.98
N GLY A 167 -11.70 15.08 -7.85
CA GLY A 167 -12.25 14.66 -6.57
C GLY A 167 -13.73 14.31 -6.59
N GLU A 168 -14.53 15.09 -7.32
CA GLU A 168 -15.99 14.95 -7.44
C GLU A 168 -16.43 14.03 -8.59
N GLU A 169 -15.49 13.55 -9.43
CA GLU A 169 -15.83 12.63 -10.51
C GLU A 169 -16.04 11.20 -9.99
N LYS A 170 -17.01 10.48 -10.55
CA LYS A 170 -17.21 9.06 -10.25
C LYS A 170 -16.01 8.25 -10.68
N ALA A 171 -15.55 7.35 -9.83
CA ALA A 171 -14.35 6.55 -10.06
C ALA A 171 -14.38 5.74 -11.38
N LYS A 172 -15.56 5.25 -11.81
CA LYS A 172 -15.73 4.56 -13.09
C LYS A 172 -15.48 5.42 -14.32
N ASN A 173 -15.60 6.76 -14.21
CA ASN A 173 -15.43 7.69 -15.31
C ASN A 173 -13.99 8.20 -15.44
N LEU A 174 -13.15 7.92 -14.46
CA LEU A 174 -11.74 8.33 -14.49
C LEU A 174 -10.96 7.57 -15.58
N PRO A 175 -9.98 8.21 -16.23
CA PRO A 175 -8.98 7.51 -17.03
C PRO A 175 -8.27 6.41 -16.23
N TYR A 176 -7.83 5.36 -16.90
CA TYR A 176 -7.22 4.20 -16.22
C TYR A 176 -6.03 4.57 -15.30
N GLY A 177 -5.16 5.49 -15.76
CA GLY A 177 -4.05 5.99 -14.97
C GLY A 177 -4.50 6.69 -13.67
N ASP A 178 -5.59 7.48 -13.74
CA ASP A 178 -6.14 8.17 -12.58
C ASP A 178 -6.87 7.19 -11.64
N GLN A 179 -7.51 6.15 -12.18
CA GLN A 179 -8.08 5.07 -11.35
C GLN A 179 -6.98 4.36 -10.55
N ARG A 180 -5.81 4.11 -11.15
CA ARG A 180 -4.67 3.50 -10.46
C ARG A 180 -4.11 4.42 -9.37
N ARG A 181 -3.99 5.72 -9.64
CA ARG A 181 -3.60 6.73 -8.63
C ARG A 181 -4.61 6.81 -7.49
N LEU A 182 -5.90 6.73 -7.79
CA LEU A 182 -6.97 6.70 -6.80
C LEU A 182 -6.88 5.45 -5.91
N GLU A 183 -6.58 4.28 -6.47
CA GLU A 183 -6.38 3.06 -5.71
C GLU A 183 -5.20 3.18 -4.72
N ILE A 184 -4.10 3.81 -5.15
CA ILE A 184 -2.95 4.12 -4.30
C ILE A 184 -3.36 5.11 -3.19
N ALA A 185 -4.05 6.20 -3.52
CA ALA A 185 -4.54 7.18 -2.54
C ALA A 185 -5.42 6.53 -1.47
N ARG A 186 -6.34 5.65 -1.88
CA ARG A 186 -7.19 4.91 -0.95
C ARG A 186 -6.39 3.96 -0.06
N ALA A 187 -5.36 3.31 -0.59
CA ALA A 187 -4.46 2.47 0.21
C ALA A 187 -3.68 3.30 1.23
N LEU A 188 -3.16 4.47 0.83
CA LEU A 188 -2.46 5.41 1.71
C LEU A 188 -3.37 5.98 2.80
N ALA A 189 -4.67 6.14 2.54
CA ALA A 189 -5.65 6.62 3.52
C ALA A 189 -5.76 5.70 4.76
N THR A 190 -5.39 4.44 4.64
CA THR A 190 -5.30 3.51 5.80
C THR A 190 -4.06 3.77 6.67
N GLU A 191 -3.17 4.70 6.28
CA GLU A 191 -1.87 5.01 6.89
C GLU A 191 -1.01 3.76 7.11
N PRO A 192 -0.66 3.08 6.04
CA PRO A 192 0.08 1.84 6.18
C PRO A 192 1.54 2.09 6.59
N LYS A 193 2.13 1.15 7.33
CA LYS A 193 3.58 1.05 7.51
C LYS A 193 4.23 0.40 6.29
N LEU A 194 3.52 -0.52 5.63
CA LEU A 194 3.93 -1.21 4.42
C LEU A 194 2.84 -1.10 3.34
N LEU A 195 3.16 -0.46 2.23
CA LEU A 195 2.33 -0.39 1.04
C LEU A 195 2.78 -1.46 0.04
N CYS A 196 1.89 -2.38 -0.28
CA CYS A 196 2.14 -3.45 -1.22
C CYS A 196 1.50 -3.11 -2.58
N LEU A 197 2.31 -2.95 -3.61
CA LEU A 197 1.88 -2.62 -4.98
C LEU A 197 2.04 -3.85 -5.90
N ASP A 198 0.92 -4.30 -6.48
CA ASP A 198 0.86 -5.50 -7.33
C ASP A 198 0.69 -5.08 -8.80
N GLU A 199 1.78 -5.13 -9.57
CA GLU A 199 1.87 -4.74 -10.97
C GLU A 199 1.19 -3.38 -11.27
N PRO A 200 1.60 -2.29 -10.56
CA PRO A 200 0.90 -1.01 -10.66
C PRO A 200 1.02 -0.34 -12.05
N ALA A 201 2.01 -0.73 -12.86
CA ALA A 201 2.26 -0.17 -14.19
C ALA A 201 1.59 -0.96 -15.33
N ALA A 202 0.81 -2.00 -15.01
CA ALA A 202 0.14 -2.79 -16.03
C ALA A 202 -0.77 -1.90 -16.91
N GLY A 203 -0.59 -1.95 -18.23
CA GLY A 203 -1.37 -1.16 -19.19
C GLY A 203 -0.94 0.30 -19.36
N PHE A 204 0.10 0.77 -18.66
CA PHE A 204 0.59 2.13 -18.77
C PHE A 204 1.48 2.35 -19.99
N ASN A 205 1.34 3.52 -20.62
CA ASN A 205 2.27 3.99 -21.62
C ASN A 205 3.60 4.48 -20.97
N PRO A 206 4.67 4.76 -21.74
CA PRO A 206 5.96 5.15 -21.19
C PRO A 206 5.91 6.43 -20.30
N SER A 207 5.10 7.42 -20.64
CA SER A 207 4.98 8.66 -19.84
C SER A 207 4.24 8.43 -18.53
N GLU A 208 3.20 7.60 -18.54
CA GLU A 208 2.47 7.18 -17.34
C GLU A 208 3.36 6.36 -16.41
N LYS A 209 4.22 5.47 -16.96
CA LYS A 209 5.21 4.73 -16.17
C LYS A 209 6.21 5.66 -15.48
N SER A 210 6.72 6.68 -16.19
CA SER A 210 7.61 7.67 -15.58
C SER A 210 6.93 8.40 -14.43
N ALA A 211 5.71 8.88 -14.64
CA ALA A 211 4.93 9.55 -13.61
C ALA A 211 4.60 8.63 -12.40
N LEU A 212 4.43 7.33 -12.64
CA LEU A 212 4.25 6.35 -11.56
C LEU A 212 5.55 6.14 -10.76
N ILE A 213 6.70 6.07 -11.44
CA ILE A 213 8.02 6.00 -10.78
C ILE A 213 8.19 7.17 -9.82
N ASP A 214 7.92 8.39 -10.29
CA ASP A 214 8.04 9.60 -9.47
C ASP A 214 7.06 9.58 -8.28
N LEU A 215 5.84 9.08 -8.48
CA LEU A 215 4.87 8.91 -7.40
C LEU A 215 5.35 7.89 -6.35
N ILE A 216 5.89 6.74 -6.77
CA ILE A 216 6.36 5.69 -5.84
C ILE A 216 7.56 6.21 -5.04
N ARG A 217 8.48 6.95 -5.70
CA ARG A 217 9.59 7.62 -4.99
C ARG A 217 9.08 8.62 -3.96
N LYS A 218 8.13 9.48 -4.35
CA LYS A 218 7.50 10.45 -3.46
C LYS A 218 6.85 9.78 -2.25
N ILE A 219 6.20 8.61 -2.44
CA ILE A 219 5.62 7.82 -1.35
C ILE A 219 6.71 7.35 -0.39
N ARG A 220 7.83 6.81 -0.89
CA ARG A 220 8.96 6.43 -0.04
C ARG A 220 9.54 7.63 0.71
N ASP A 221 9.77 8.74 0.01
CA ASP A 221 10.37 9.94 0.57
C ASP A 221 9.48 10.59 1.64
N ASP A 222 8.16 10.34 1.58
CA ASP A 222 7.19 10.66 2.64
C ASP A 222 7.20 9.65 3.81
N GLY A 223 8.15 8.70 3.82
CA GLY A 223 8.42 7.78 4.93
C GLY A 223 7.71 6.43 4.84
N TYR A 224 6.99 6.14 3.78
CA TYR A 224 6.35 4.84 3.60
C TYR A 224 7.35 3.76 3.16
N THR A 225 7.16 2.54 3.64
CA THR A 225 7.85 1.35 3.11
C THR A 225 7.03 0.76 1.98
N VAL A 226 7.66 0.37 0.88
CA VAL A 226 6.96 -0.16 -0.30
C VAL A 226 7.49 -1.54 -0.67
N LEU A 227 6.58 -2.50 -0.87
CA LEU A 227 6.84 -3.76 -1.56
C LEU A 227 6.22 -3.70 -2.94
N LEU A 228 7.05 -3.79 -3.98
CA LEU A 228 6.66 -3.68 -5.37
C LEU A 228 6.82 -5.02 -6.08
N ILE A 229 5.72 -5.56 -6.64
CA ILE A 229 5.80 -6.64 -7.65
C ILE A 229 5.68 -6.00 -9.01
N GLU A 230 6.65 -6.23 -9.86
CA GLU A 230 6.68 -5.78 -11.25
C GLU A 230 7.50 -6.71 -12.12
N HIS A 231 7.19 -6.70 -13.40
CA HIS A 231 7.94 -7.42 -14.44
C HIS A 231 8.63 -6.46 -15.42
N ASP A 232 8.32 -5.17 -15.39
CA ASP A 232 9.02 -4.15 -16.18
C ASP A 232 10.33 -3.79 -15.49
N MET A 233 11.44 -4.34 -15.99
CA MET A 233 12.77 -4.13 -15.42
C MET A 233 13.21 -2.66 -15.42
N ARG A 234 12.75 -1.83 -16.36
CA ARG A 234 13.09 -0.40 -16.39
C ARG A 234 12.45 0.33 -15.21
N LEU A 235 11.20 -0.01 -14.90
CA LEU A 235 10.51 0.54 -13.74
C LEU A 235 11.19 0.04 -12.46
N VAL A 236 11.40 -1.26 -12.32
CA VAL A 236 12.03 -1.85 -11.14
C VAL A 236 13.39 -1.19 -10.85
N MET A 237 14.30 -1.23 -11.82
CA MET A 237 15.64 -0.63 -11.67
C MET A 237 15.60 0.89 -11.45
N GLY A 238 14.53 1.55 -11.92
CA GLY A 238 14.35 2.98 -11.76
C GLY A 238 13.85 3.40 -10.37
N VAL A 239 13.28 2.51 -9.56
CA VAL A 239 12.58 2.92 -8.34
C VAL A 239 12.98 2.14 -7.09
N THR A 240 13.46 0.90 -7.20
CA THR A 240 13.75 0.05 -6.05
C THR A 240 15.12 0.32 -5.45
N ASP A 241 15.19 0.26 -4.12
CA ASP A 241 16.45 0.32 -3.35
C ASP A 241 17.11 -1.05 -3.28
N ARG A 242 16.30 -2.12 -3.17
CA ARG A 242 16.73 -3.53 -3.15
C ARG A 242 15.78 -4.38 -3.97
N ILE A 243 16.28 -5.50 -4.46
CA ILE A 243 15.53 -6.47 -5.26
C ILE A 243 15.69 -7.86 -4.67
N VAL A 244 14.58 -8.56 -4.53
CA VAL A 244 14.53 -10.00 -4.27
C VAL A 244 14.07 -10.69 -5.56
N VAL A 245 14.87 -11.62 -6.04
CA VAL A 245 14.55 -12.43 -7.23
C VAL A 245 13.98 -13.75 -6.74
N LEU A 246 12.77 -14.05 -7.15
CA LEU A 246 12.10 -15.30 -6.84
C LEU A 246 12.16 -16.25 -8.05
N GLU A 247 12.62 -17.46 -7.82
CA GLU A 247 12.66 -18.51 -8.84
C GLU A 247 12.19 -19.83 -8.21
N PHE A 248 11.21 -20.50 -8.84
CA PHE A 248 10.61 -21.76 -8.36
C PHE A 248 10.21 -21.76 -6.88
N GLY A 249 9.71 -20.64 -6.38
CA GLY A 249 9.24 -20.50 -4.99
C GLY A 249 10.34 -20.22 -3.96
N ARG A 250 11.56 -19.98 -4.38
CA ARG A 250 12.74 -19.72 -3.53
C ARG A 250 13.38 -18.38 -3.82
#